data_1c8886dffcd8f5c7f1926685dadda098
#
_entry.id   1c8886dffcd8f5c7f1926685dadda098
#
_cell.length_a   1.000
_cell.length_b   1.000
_cell.length_c   1.000
_cell.angle_alpha   90.00
_cell.angle_beta   90.00
_cell.angle_gamma   90.00
#
_symmetry.space_group_name_H-M   'P 1'
#
loop_
_entity.id
_entity.type
_entity.pdbx_description
1 polymer ?
#
loop_
_entity_poly.entity_id
_entity_poly.type
_entity_poly.pdbx_seq_one_letter_code
_entity_poly.pdbx_strand_id
1 'polypeptide(L)'
;MANLGNPKNTIEIIQKYEFMFQKKFGQNFLIDTHVLEKIISAAGITKNDCVLEIGPGIGTMTQYLAENAGHVVAVEIDRNLIPILKETLADYDNVTVINEDILRVDIKALDEEYNGGKPIMVVANLPYYITTPIIMGLFESGVPIDNITVMVQKEVADRMKEGPGSKDYGALSLAVQYYAEPEIVANVPPNCFIPRPNVGSAVIRLTRHKEMPVEVKDPALMFKIIRASFNQRRKTLQNGLGNAPELPYTKEQIAAAIAEMGLTPTIRGEALSLAQFAQLSDILGEMK
;
A
#
# COMPACT_ATOMS: atom_id res chain seq x y z
N MET A 1 -24.61 -15.79 -10.66
CA MET A 1 -23.25 -16.14 -11.16
C MET A 1 -22.52 -17.08 -10.19
N ALA A 2 -21.50 -17.82 -10.64
CA ALA A 2 -20.71 -18.70 -9.74
C ALA A 2 -19.82 -17.85 -8.83
N ASN A 3 -19.84 -18.14 -7.52
CA ASN A 3 -18.97 -17.48 -6.55
C ASN A 3 -17.52 -17.93 -6.75
N LEU A 4 -16.65 -17.02 -7.17
CA LEU A 4 -15.23 -17.29 -7.44
C LEU A 4 -14.38 -17.45 -6.18
N GLY A 5 -14.90 -17.14 -4.98
CA GLY A 5 -14.26 -17.52 -3.72
C GLY A 5 -14.23 -19.04 -3.50
N ASN A 6 -15.05 -19.79 -4.25
CA ASN A 6 -14.98 -21.26 -4.27
C ASN A 6 -13.89 -21.72 -5.26
N PRO A 7 -12.87 -22.50 -4.81
CA PRO A 7 -11.76 -22.96 -5.63
C PRO A 7 -12.20 -23.68 -6.91
N LYS A 8 -13.29 -24.46 -6.87
CA LYS A 8 -13.82 -25.18 -8.03
C LYS A 8 -14.21 -24.24 -9.15
N ASN A 9 -14.97 -23.18 -8.84
CA ASN A 9 -15.45 -22.22 -9.82
C ASN A 9 -14.28 -21.41 -10.43
N THR A 10 -13.30 -21.04 -9.61
CA THR A 10 -12.07 -20.39 -10.08
C THR A 10 -11.29 -21.28 -11.05
N ILE A 11 -11.13 -22.58 -10.73
CA ILE A 11 -10.44 -23.54 -11.61
C ILE A 11 -11.20 -23.69 -12.93
N GLU A 12 -12.53 -23.78 -12.91
CA GLU A 12 -13.38 -23.89 -14.12
C GLU A 12 -13.18 -22.66 -15.03
N ILE A 13 -13.14 -21.45 -14.48
CA ILE A 13 -12.87 -20.22 -15.26
C ILE A 13 -11.46 -20.24 -15.87
N ILE A 14 -10.43 -20.58 -15.07
CA ILE A 14 -9.05 -20.67 -15.53
C ILE A 14 -8.94 -21.67 -16.70
N GLN A 15 -9.58 -22.83 -16.58
CA GLN A 15 -9.58 -23.87 -17.62
C GLN A 15 -10.37 -23.44 -18.85
N LYS A 16 -11.56 -22.85 -18.68
CA LYS A 16 -12.41 -22.38 -19.79
C LYS A 16 -11.71 -21.38 -20.69
N TYR A 17 -10.91 -20.49 -20.11
CA TYR A 17 -10.16 -19.47 -20.84
C TYR A 17 -8.73 -19.90 -21.19
N GLU A 18 -8.32 -21.13 -20.87
CA GLU A 18 -6.94 -21.61 -21.03
C GLU A 18 -5.92 -20.58 -20.46
N PHE A 19 -6.29 -19.97 -19.32
CA PHE A 19 -5.56 -18.81 -18.80
C PHE A 19 -4.16 -19.18 -18.34
N MET A 20 -3.17 -18.50 -18.90
CA MET A 20 -1.75 -18.68 -18.59
C MET A 20 -1.28 -17.60 -17.60
N PHE A 21 -0.97 -17.98 -16.37
CA PHE A 21 -0.45 -17.09 -15.35
C PHE A 21 0.83 -16.38 -15.79
N GLN A 22 0.84 -15.07 -15.74
CA GLN A 22 1.98 -14.27 -16.13
C GLN A 22 2.83 -13.92 -14.90
N LYS A 23 4.01 -14.52 -14.79
CA LYS A 23 4.95 -14.28 -13.66
C LYS A 23 5.29 -12.80 -13.48
N LYS A 24 5.39 -12.04 -14.58
CA LYS A 24 5.69 -10.60 -14.54
C LYS A 24 4.65 -9.77 -13.78
N PHE A 25 3.40 -10.25 -13.67
CA PHE A 25 2.33 -9.57 -12.94
C PHE A 25 2.12 -10.13 -11.53
N GLY A 26 2.87 -11.15 -11.12
CA GLY A 26 2.78 -11.72 -9.77
C GLY A 26 1.39 -12.28 -9.43
N GLN A 27 0.67 -12.82 -10.43
CA GLN A 27 -0.72 -13.27 -10.31
C GLN A 27 -0.88 -14.44 -9.33
N ASN A 28 -1.60 -14.23 -8.24
CA ASN A 28 -2.03 -15.23 -7.26
C ASN A 28 -3.49 -14.94 -6.90
N PHE A 29 -4.42 -15.72 -7.43
CA PHE A 29 -5.85 -15.51 -7.22
C PHE A 29 -6.28 -16.07 -5.87
N LEU A 30 -6.93 -15.26 -5.06
CA LEU A 30 -7.48 -15.65 -3.77
C LEU A 30 -8.69 -16.56 -3.98
N ILE A 31 -8.71 -17.70 -3.26
CA ILE A 31 -9.74 -18.74 -3.38
C ILE A 31 -10.29 -19.15 -2.00
N ASP A 32 -10.31 -18.25 -1.07
CA ASP A 32 -10.78 -18.50 0.31
C ASP A 32 -11.84 -17.48 0.71
N THR A 33 -13.07 -17.95 0.86
CA THR A 33 -14.24 -17.13 1.18
C THR A 33 -14.12 -16.43 2.53
N HIS A 34 -13.52 -17.09 3.54
CA HIS A 34 -13.36 -16.50 4.87
C HIS A 34 -12.35 -15.34 4.85
N VAL A 35 -11.32 -15.44 4.00
CA VAL A 35 -10.37 -14.33 3.84
C VAL A 35 -11.05 -13.16 3.14
N LEU A 36 -11.84 -13.43 2.09
CA LEU A 36 -12.62 -12.40 1.39
C LEU A 36 -13.59 -11.68 2.33
N GLU A 37 -14.34 -12.42 3.13
CA GLU A 37 -15.27 -11.86 4.14
C GLU A 37 -14.52 -10.98 5.17
N LYS A 38 -13.35 -11.42 5.63
CA LYS A 38 -12.50 -10.61 6.53
C LYS A 38 -12.02 -9.32 5.88
N ILE A 39 -11.64 -9.35 4.59
CA ILE A 39 -11.24 -8.14 3.85
C ILE A 39 -12.39 -7.15 3.79
N ILE A 40 -13.59 -7.60 3.37
CA ILE A 40 -14.79 -6.76 3.28
C ILE A 40 -15.16 -6.16 4.64
N SER A 41 -15.19 -6.99 5.68
CA SER A 41 -15.48 -6.55 7.04
C SER A 41 -14.47 -5.52 7.54
N ALA A 42 -13.18 -5.74 7.30
CA ALA A 42 -12.13 -4.83 7.72
C ALA A 42 -12.16 -3.51 6.96
N ALA A 43 -12.47 -3.54 5.68
CA ALA A 43 -12.61 -2.33 4.87
C ALA A 43 -13.80 -1.45 5.32
N GLY A 44 -14.81 -2.04 5.97
CA GLY A 44 -15.97 -1.31 6.48
C GLY A 44 -16.86 -0.70 5.39
N ILE A 45 -16.89 -1.33 4.21
CA ILE A 45 -17.58 -0.86 3.00
C ILE A 45 -19.09 -0.91 3.18
N THR A 46 -19.78 0.11 2.69
CA THR A 46 -21.23 0.22 2.65
C THR A 46 -21.72 0.53 1.24
N LYS A 47 -23.04 0.43 1.02
CA LYS A 47 -23.67 0.79 -0.27
C LYS A 47 -23.59 2.28 -0.64
N ASN A 48 -23.04 3.11 0.23
CA ASN A 48 -22.79 4.52 -0.06
C ASN A 48 -21.37 4.79 -0.55
N ASP A 49 -20.49 3.77 -0.48
CA ASP A 49 -19.06 3.94 -0.74
C ASP A 49 -18.71 3.58 -2.18
N CYS A 50 -17.75 4.32 -2.74
CA CYS A 50 -17.03 3.96 -3.93
C CYS A 50 -15.71 3.27 -3.55
N VAL A 51 -15.42 2.15 -4.20
CA VAL A 51 -14.22 1.35 -3.96
C VAL A 51 -13.34 1.34 -5.20
N LEU A 52 -12.08 1.70 -5.04
CA LEU A 52 -11.03 1.44 -6.02
C LEU A 52 -10.41 0.07 -5.72
N GLU A 53 -10.60 -0.87 -6.62
CA GLU A 53 -9.92 -2.16 -6.59
C GLU A 53 -8.71 -2.15 -7.53
N ILE A 54 -7.55 -2.55 -7.04
CA ILE A 54 -6.32 -2.62 -7.82
C ILE A 54 -5.98 -4.09 -8.06
N GLY A 55 -5.95 -4.48 -9.34
CA GLY A 55 -5.67 -5.85 -9.77
C GLY A 55 -6.80 -6.83 -9.43
N PRO A 56 -8.01 -6.66 -10.01
CA PRO A 56 -9.15 -7.54 -9.77
C PRO A 56 -8.88 -9.00 -10.17
N GLY A 57 -7.89 -9.26 -11.03
CA GLY A 57 -7.59 -10.59 -11.53
C GLY A 57 -8.76 -11.16 -12.34
N ILE A 58 -9.31 -12.29 -11.91
CA ILE A 58 -10.50 -12.90 -12.53
C ILE A 58 -11.82 -12.36 -11.92
N GLY A 59 -11.76 -11.38 -11.02
CA GLY A 59 -12.94 -10.76 -10.42
C GLY A 59 -13.39 -11.39 -9.09
N THR A 60 -12.57 -12.23 -8.45
CA THR A 60 -12.97 -12.93 -7.22
C THR A 60 -13.34 -11.95 -6.10
N MET A 61 -12.47 -10.99 -5.79
CA MET A 61 -12.74 -10.00 -4.76
C MET A 61 -13.74 -8.96 -5.25
N THR A 62 -13.71 -8.65 -6.56
CA THR A 62 -14.64 -7.69 -7.17
C THR A 62 -16.11 -8.08 -6.96
N GLN A 63 -16.46 -9.38 -7.03
CA GLN A 63 -17.81 -9.87 -6.74
C GLN A 63 -18.24 -9.48 -5.31
N TYR A 64 -17.40 -9.74 -4.31
CA TYR A 64 -17.68 -9.39 -2.91
C TYR A 64 -17.76 -7.87 -2.70
N LEU A 65 -16.91 -7.10 -3.39
CA LEU A 65 -16.96 -5.65 -3.34
C LEU A 65 -18.26 -5.12 -3.96
N ALA A 66 -18.67 -5.62 -5.12
CA ALA A 66 -19.90 -5.22 -5.80
C ALA A 66 -21.15 -5.51 -4.98
N GLU A 67 -21.15 -6.61 -4.23
CA GLU A 67 -22.25 -6.97 -3.32
C GLU A 67 -22.37 -6.02 -2.11
N ASN A 68 -21.28 -5.34 -1.71
CA ASN A 68 -21.22 -4.51 -0.51
C ASN A 68 -21.08 -3.01 -0.79
N ALA A 69 -20.44 -2.60 -1.88
CA ALA A 69 -20.23 -1.21 -2.26
C ALA A 69 -21.38 -0.62 -3.08
N GLY A 70 -21.44 0.71 -3.14
CA GLY A 70 -22.29 1.44 -4.06
C GLY A 70 -21.75 1.38 -5.49
N HIS A 71 -20.44 1.57 -5.65
CA HIS A 71 -19.74 1.44 -6.93
C HIS A 71 -18.33 0.86 -6.73
N VAL A 72 -17.87 0.08 -7.70
CA VAL A 72 -16.51 -0.47 -7.74
C VAL A 72 -15.84 -0.05 -9.04
N VAL A 73 -14.70 0.61 -8.92
CA VAL A 73 -13.81 0.89 -10.05
C VAL A 73 -12.60 -0.04 -9.95
N ALA A 74 -12.51 -0.99 -10.86
CA ALA A 74 -11.47 -2.02 -10.86
C ALA A 74 -10.44 -1.73 -11.96
N VAL A 75 -9.16 -1.54 -11.58
CA VAL A 75 -8.06 -1.25 -12.50
C VAL A 75 -7.21 -2.49 -12.70
N GLU A 76 -7.16 -3.01 -13.94
CA GLU A 76 -6.45 -4.23 -14.32
C GLU A 76 -5.43 -3.97 -15.42
N ILE A 77 -4.16 -4.33 -15.17
CA ILE A 77 -3.07 -4.14 -16.14
C ILE A 77 -3.04 -5.25 -17.20
N ASP A 78 -3.47 -6.48 -16.86
CA ASP A 78 -3.43 -7.61 -17.79
C ASP A 78 -4.65 -7.62 -18.71
N ARG A 79 -4.47 -7.17 -19.96
CA ARG A 79 -5.54 -7.17 -20.96
C ARG A 79 -6.17 -8.55 -21.23
N ASN A 80 -5.45 -9.65 -20.91
CA ASN A 80 -5.98 -11.00 -21.10
C ASN A 80 -7.05 -11.36 -20.07
N LEU A 81 -7.11 -10.64 -18.95
CA LEU A 81 -8.14 -10.78 -17.92
C LEU A 81 -9.43 -10.03 -18.26
N ILE A 82 -9.40 -9.04 -19.14
CA ILE A 82 -10.58 -8.21 -19.47
C ILE A 82 -11.76 -9.05 -20.03
N PRO A 83 -11.56 -10.01 -20.95
CA PRO A 83 -12.66 -10.89 -21.39
C PRO A 83 -13.23 -11.75 -20.25
N ILE A 84 -12.39 -12.20 -19.34
CA ILE A 84 -12.78 -12.99 -18.17
C ILE A 84 -13.62 -12.12 -17.23
N LEU A 85 -13.15 -10.91 -16.91
CA LEU A 85 -13.88 -9.95 -16.06
C LEU A 85 -15.25 -9.59 -16.64
N LYS A 86 -15.36 -9.43 -17.95
CA LYS A 86 -16.66 -9.19 -18.61
C LYS A 86 -17.67 -10.32 -18.37
N GLU A 87 -17.21 -11.59 -18.31
CA GLU A 87 -18.08 -12.71 -18.01
C GLU A 87 -18.35 -12.82 -16.50
N THR A 88 -17.28 -12.78 -15.68
CA THR A 88 -17.38 -13.04 -14.24
C THR A 88 -18.07 -11.93 -13.46
N LEU A 89 -18.24 -10.75 -14.06
CA LEU A 89 -18.89 -9.59 -13.47
C LEU A 89 -20.17 -9.18 -14.21
N ALA A 90 -20.66 -9.99 -15.16
CA ALA A 90 -21.80 -9.63 -16.01
C ALA A 90 -23.11 -9.38 -15.27
N ASP A 91 -23.29 -9.93 -14.06
CA ASP A 91 -24.49 -9.75 -13.24
C ASP A 91 -24.43 -8.49 -12.34
N TYR A 92 -23.29 -7.76 -12.34
CA TYR A 92 -23.07 -6.57 -11.52
C TYR A 92 -23.11 -5.31 -12.37
N ASP A 93 -24.07 -4.44 -12.14
CA ASP A 93 -24.26 -3.16 -12.85
C ASP A 93 -23.49 -1.99 -12.21
N ASN A 94 -22.95 -2.22 -11.01
CA ASN A 94 -22.19 -1.25 -10.23
C ASN A 94 -20.67 -1.44 -10.30
N VAL A 95 -20.16 -2.11 -11.34
CA VAL A 95 -18.71 -2.33 -11.52
C VAL A 95 -18.23 -1.72 -12.84
N THR A 96 -17.21 -0.90 -12.75
CA THR A 96 -16.45 -0.38 -13.91
C THR A 96 -15.06 -0.99 -13.95
N VAL A 97 -14.68 -1.62 -15.07
CA VAL A 97 -13.35 -2.18 -15.27
C VAL A 97 -12.54 -1.29 -16.21
N ILE A 98 -11.37 -0.86 -15.77
CA ILE A 98 -10.42 -0.04 -16.53
C ILE A 98 -9.18 -0.88 -16.81
N ASN A 99 -8.79 -1.01 -18.10
CA ASN A 99 -7.55 -1.71 -18.46
C ASN A 99 -6.39 -0.71 -18.56
N GLU A 100 -5.70 -0.50 -17.46
CA GLU A 100 -4.55 0.40 -17.37
C GLU A 100 -3.59 -0.04 -16.22
N ASP A 101 -2.36 0.51 -16.24
CA ASP A 101 -1.41 0.39 -15.14
C ASP A 101 -1.79 1.42 -14.05
N ILE A 102 -2.09 0.94 -12.84
CA ILE A 102 -2.47 1.79 -11.71
C ILE A 102 -1.44 2.90 -11.43
N LEU A 103 -0.16 2.68 -11.69
CA LEU A 103 0.89 3.68 -11.51
C LEU A 103 0.83 4.81 -12.55
N ARG A 104 -0.01 4.68 -13.59
CA ARG A 104 -0.24 5.70 -14.63
C ARG A 104 -1.63 6.30 -14.58
N VAL A 105 -2.53 5.71 -13.82
CA VAL A 105 -3.90 6.21 -13.65
C VAL A 105 -3.86 7.52 -12.88
N ASP A 106 -4.54 8.54 -13.40
CA ASP A 106 -4.87 9.73 -12.64
C ASP A 106 -6.02 9.40 -11.67
N ILE A 107 -5.64 9.02 -10.44
CA ILE A 107 -6.59 8.58 -9.41
C ILE A 107 -7.56 9.72 -9.05
N LYS A 108 -7.11 10.98 -9.14
CA LYS A 108 -7.96 12.13 -8.86
C LYS A 108 -9.04 12.29 -9.91
N ALA A 109 -8.68 12.21 -11.19
CA ALA A 109 -9.66 12.27 -12.28
C ALA A 109 -10.66 11.10 -12.20
N LEU A 110 -10.18 9.89 -11.85
CA LEU A 110 -11.02 8.72 -11.64
C LEU A 110 -12.00 8.91 -10.47
N ASP A 111 -11.52 9.43 -9.35
CA ASP A 111 -12.37 9.71 -8.19
C ASP A 111 -13.42 10.79 -8.50
N GLU A 112 -13.04 11.86 -9.19
CA GLU A 112 -13.99 12.90 -9.65
C GLU A 112 -15.07 12.33 -10.58
N GLU A 113 -14.71 11.45 -11.51
CA GLU A 113 -15.62 10.85 -12.49
C GLU A 113 -16.60 9.87 -11.85
N TYR A 114 -16.13 8.96 -10.98
CA TYR A 114 -16.93 7.85 -10.46
C TYR A 114 -17.46 8.07 -9.04
N ASN A 115 -16.91 9.02 -8.29
CA ASN A 115 -17.25 9.25 -6.88
C ASN A 115 -17.55 10.72 -6.55
N GLY A 116 -17.34 11.63 -7.49
CA GLY A 116 -17.59 13.07 -7.32
C GLY A 116 -16.66 13.72 -6.29
N GLY A 117 -15.44 13.23 -6.15
CA GLY A 117 -14.42 13.77 -5.25
C GLY A 117 -14.69 13.50 -3.76
N LYS A 118 -15.57 12.55 -3.44
CA LYS A 118 -15.83 12.13 -2.05
C LYS A 118 -14.73 11.19 -1.57
N PRO A 119 -14.60 10.95 -0.24
CA PRO A 119 -13.67 9.94 0.26
C PRO A 119 -13.89 8.58 -0.40
N ILE A 120 -12.81 7.97 -0.92
CA ILE A 120 -12.81 6.68 -1.59
C ILE A 120 -12.16 5.61 -0.71
N MET A 121 -12.65 4.38 -0.79
CA MET A 121 -12.03 3.21 -0.18
C MET A 121 -11.13 2.52 -1.19
N VAL A 122 -9.96 2.02 -0.77
CA VAL A 122 -9.09 1.23 -1.63
C VAL A 122 -9.01 -0.20 -1.10
N VAL A 123 -9.29 -1.17 -1.96
CA VAL A 123 -9.15 -2.59 -1.61
C VAL A 123 -8.36 -3.30 -2.71
N ALA A 124 -7.36 -4.11 -2.33
CA ALA A 124 -6.54 -4.80 -3.32
C ALA A 124 -5.86 -6.07 -2.78
N ASN A 125 -5.71 -7.05 -3.66
CA ASN A 125 -4.70 -8.11 -3.51
C ASN A 125 -3.47 -7.71 -4.32
N LEU A 126 -2.54 -6.97 -3.70
CA LEU A 126 -1.43 -6.32 -4.42
C LEU A 126 -0.35 -7.30 -4.87
N PRO A 127 0.15 -7.16 -6.11
CA PRO A 127 1.34 -7.87 -6.54
C PRO A 127 2.55 -7.49 -5.67
N TYR A 128 3.27 -8.49 -5.18
CA TYR A 128 4.31 -8.30 -4.16
C TYR A 128 5.46 -7.38 -4.59
N TYR A 129 5.77 -7.34 -5.89
CA TYR A 129 6.91 -6.59 -6.43
C TYR A 129 6.67 -5.08 -6.53
N ILE A 130 5.39 -4.61 -6.49
CA ILE A 130 5.03 -3.19 -6.62
C ILE A 130 4.18 -2.65 -5.48
N THR A 131 4.07 -3.39 -4.37
CA THR A 131 3.27 -3.00 -3.19
C THR A 131 3.63 -1.59 -2.69
N THR A 132 4.90 -1.32 -2.44
CA THR A 132 5.36 -0.03 -1.91
C THR A 132 5.08 1.14 -2.85
N PRO A 133 5.43 1.09 -4.16
CA PRO A 133 5.06 2.15 -5.10
C PRO A 133 3.56 2.45 -5.16
N ILE A 134 2.72 1.43 -5.13
CA ILE A 134 1.26 1.61 -5.17
C ILE A 134 0.77 2.34 -3.92
N ILE A 135 1.13 1.86 -2.72
CA ILE A 135 0.69 2.46 -1.45
C ILE A 135 1.17 3.91 -1.34
N MET A 136 2.42 4.18 -1.71
CA MET A 136 2.94 5.55 -1.68
C MET A 136 2.24 6.45 -2.70
N GLY A 137 2.00 5.95 -3.92
CA GLY A 137 1.24 6.68 -4.94
C GLY A 137 -0.18 7.03 -4.48
N LEU A 138 -0.86 6.13 -3.76
CA LEU A 138 -2.17 6.39 -3.18
C LEU A 138 -2.12 7.52 -2.14
N PHE A 139 -1.16 7.49 -1.22
CA PHE A 139 -1.00 8.55 -0.22
C PHE A 139 -0.64 9.91 -0.81
N GLU A 140 0.15 9.92 -1.87
CA GLU A 140 0.65 11.14 -2.54
C GLU A 140 -0.31 11.65 -3.62
N SER A 141 -1.37 10.92 -3.98
CA SER A 141 -2.34 11.27 -5.04
C SER A 141 -3.12 12.56 -4.77
N GLY A 142 -3.21 12.99 -3.51
CA GLY A 142 -4.06 14.11 -3.08
C GLY A 142 -5.55 13.79 -3.04
N VAL A 143 -5.94 12.55 -3.34
CA VAL A 143 -7.33 12.06 -3.24
C VAL A 143 -7.70 11.82 -1.77
N PRO A 144 -8.92 12.15 -1.34
CA PRO A 144 -9.41 11.80 -0.01
C PRO A 144 -9.66 10.29 0.07
N ILE A 145 -8.70 9.55 0.63
CA ILE A 145 -8.80 8.11 0.86
C ILE A 145 -9.05 7.88 2.34
N ASP A 146 -10.17 7.24 2.70
CA ASP A 146 -10.52 6.96 4.10
C ASP A 146 -9.69 5.80 4.66
N ASN A 147 -9.63 4.70 3.92
CA ASN A 147 -8.76 3.58 4.26
C ASN A 147 -8.26 2.83 3.02
N ILE A 148 -7.15 2.14 3.22
CA ILE A 148 -6.54 1.24 2.25
C ILE A 148 -6.49 -0.14 2.92
N THR A 149 -7.32 -1.08 2.46
CA THR A 149 -7.33 -2.46 2.95
C THR A 149 -6.71 -3.36 1.89
N VAL A 150 -5.48 -3.80 2.11
CA VAL A 150 -4.72 -4.53 1.10
C VAL A 150 -4.15 -5.84 1.62
N MET A 151 -4.05 -6.81 0.73
CA MET A 151 -3.31 -8.03 0.98
C MET A 151 -1.93 -7.92 0.35
N VAL A 152 -0.90 -8.16 1.17
CA VAL A 152 0.52 -8.02 0.82
C VAL A 152 1.31 -9.19 1.40
N GLN A 153 2.59 -9.33 1.06
CA GLN A 153 3.46 -10.29 1.77
C GLN A 153 3.46 -9.99 3.27
N LYS A 154 3.42 -11.06 4.09
CA LYS A 154 3.41 -10.93 5.55
C LYS A 154 4.57 -10.07 6.06
N GLU A 155 5.78 -10.29 5.55
CA GLU A 155 6.96 -9.49 5.91
C GLU A 155 6.76 -7.99 5.64
N VAL A 156 6.08 -7.63 4.53
CA VAL A 156 5.82 -6.23 4.18
C VAL A 156 4.78 -5.63 5.13
N ALA A 157 3.72 -6.37 5.46
CA ALA A 157 2.74 -5.93 6.44
C ALA A 157 3.35 -5.76 7.84
N ASP A 158 4.17 -6.71 8.29
CA ASP A 158 4.87 -6.62 9.58
C ASP A 158 5.76 -5.35 9.60
N ARG A 159 6.53 -5.11 8.52
CA ARG A 159 7.39 -3.93 8.38
C ARG A 159 6.62 -2.61 8.46
N MET A 160 5.41 -2.51 7.92
CA MET A 160 4.59 -1.29 7.99
C MET A 160 4.23 -0.91 9.43
N LYS A 161 4.12 -1.89 10.35
CA LYS A 161 3.75 -1.70 11.75
C LYS A 161 4.94 -1.47 12.68
N GLU A 162 6.14 -1.85 12.24
CA GLU A 162 7.32 -1.85 13.12
C GLU A 162 7.70 -0.44 13.59
N GLY A 163 8.19 -0.38 14.83
CA GLY A 163 8.69 0.83 15.47
C GLY A 163 10.21 0.89 15.55
N PRO A 164 10.77 2.00 16.07
CA PRO A 164 12.19 2.20 16.21
C PRO A 164 12.90 1.07 16.96
N GLY A 165 14.09 0.70 16.50
CA GLY A 165 14.93 -0.34 17.12
C GLY A 165 14.64 -1.76 16.65
N SER A 166 13.53 -2.00 15.93
CA SER A 166 13.26 -3.28 15.28
C SER A 166 14.15 -3.46 14.02
N LYS A 167 14.53 -4.71 13.75
CA LYS A 167 15.27 -5.05 12.51
C LYS A 167 14.45 -4.77 11.24
N ASP A 168 13.13 -4.82 11.33
CA ASP A 168 12.20 -4.66 10.20
C ASP A 168 11.69 -3.21 10.07
N TYR A 169 12.00 -2.34 11.04
CA TYR A 169 11.73 -0.90 10.96
C TYR A 169 12.53 -0.23 9.85
N GLY A 170 11.87 0.62 9.06
CA GLY A 170 12.50 1.25 7.92
C GLY A 170 11.70 2.41 7.31
N ALA A 171 12.16 2.86 6.14
CA ALA A 171 11.50 3.97 5.44
C ALA A 171 10.02 3.69 5.14
N LEU A 172 9.65 2.43 4.86
CA LEU A 172 8.26 2.05 4.63
C LEU A 172 7.42 2.19 5.91
N SER A 173 7.96 1.79 7.07
CA SER A 173 7.28 1.93 8.36
C SER A 173 6.93 3.40 8.64
N LEU A 174 7.95 4.27 8.51
CA LEU A 174 7.81 5.72 8.71
C LEU A 174 6.85 6.37 7.73
N ALA A 175 6.94 5.99 6.45
CA ALA A 175 6.07 6.54 5.42
C ALA A 175 4.60 6.14 5.65
N VAL A 176 4.33 4.88 5.93
CA VAL A 176 2.97 4.42 6.23
C VAL A 176 2.44 5.10 7.49
N GLN A 177 3.22 5.10 8.59
CA GLN A 177 2.80 5.66 9.87
C GLN A 177 2.67 7.19 9.86
N TYR A 178 3.27 7.89 8.92
CA TYR A 178 3.03 9.30 8.69
C TYR A 178 1.63 9.57 8.12
N TYR A 179 1.15 8.73 7.18
CA TYR A 179 -0.13 8.95 6.51
C TYR A 179 -1.29 8.22 7.17
N ALA A 180 -1.04 7.07 7.81
CA ALA A 180 -2.08 6.16 8.28
C ALA A 180 -1.66 5.34 9.50
N GLU A 181 -2.65 4.83 10.22
CA GLU A 181 -2.48 3.82 11.27
C GLU A 181 -2.57 2.42 10.65
N PRO A 182 -1.48 1.61 10.70
CA PRO A 182 -1.48 0.26 10.14
C PRO A 182 -2.01 -0.78 11.14
N GLU A 183 -2.98 -1.58 10.71
CA GLU A 183 -3.52 -2.71 11.47
C GLU A 183 -3.49 -4.00 10.65
N ILE A 184 -2.83 -5.06 11.14
CA ILE A 184 -2.90 -6.39 10.52
C ILE A 184 -4.23 -7.03 10.93
N VAL A 185 -5.09 -7.26 9.94
CA VAL A 185 -6.43 -7.84 10.11
C VAL A 185 -6.40 -9.36 10.12
N ALA A 186 -5.61 -9.96 9.23
CA ALA A 186 -5.50 -11.40 9.10
C ALA A 186 -4.16 -11.85 8.52
N ASN A 187 -3.66 -13.00 8.97
CA ASN A 187 -2.60 -13.72 8.27
C ASN A 187 -3.24 -14.70 7.27
N VAL A 188 -2.70 -14.78 6.06
CA VAL A 188 -3.24 -15.57 4.96
C VAL A 188 -2.18 -16.56 4.47
N PRO A 189 -2.40 -17.86 4.69
CA PRO A 189 -1.44 -18.88 4.28
C PRO A 189 -1.46 -19.09 2.76
N PRO A 190 -0.36 -19.61 2.16
CA PRO A 190 -0.23 -19.80 0.72
C PRO A 190 -1.31 -20.69 0.07
N ASN A 191 -1.91 -21.61 0.83
CA ASN A 191 -2.96 -22.50 0.31
C ASN A 191 -4.30 -21.81 0.02
N CYS A 192 -4.45 -20.54 0.41
CA CYS A 192 -5.60 -19.70 0.04
C CYS A 192 -5.51 -19.14 -1.39
N PHE A 193 -4.48 -19.49 -2.18
CA PHE A 193 -4.24 -18.93 -3.51
C PHE A 193 -4.02 -19.99 -4.59
N ILE A 194 -4.35 -19.61 -5.83
CA ILE A 194 -3.99 -20.31 -7.07
C ILE A 194 -3.30 -19.31 -8.02
N PRO A 195 -2.04 -19.57 -8.45
CA PRO A 195 -1.10 -20.54 -7.89
C PRO A 195 -0.69 -20.19 -6.46
N ARG A 196 -0.15 -21.14 -5.72
CA ARG A 196 0.34 -20.90 -4.37
C ARG A 196 1.60 -20.04 -4.38
N PRO A 197 1.65 -18.91 -3.68
CA PRO A 197 2.90 -18.17 -3.48
C PRO A 197 3.86 -18.94 -2.55
N ASN A 198 5.15 -18.59 -2.62
CA ASN A 198 6.17 -19.23 -1.78
C ASN A 198 6.19 -18.72 -0.33
N VAL A 199 5.50 -17.61 -0.06
CA VAL A 199 5.48 -16.92 1.25
C VAL A 199 4.06 -16.64 1.67
N GLY A 200 3.82 -16.52 2.98
CA GLY A 200 2.54 -16.10 3.51
C GLY A 200 2.24 -14.65 3.22
N SER A 201 0.96 -14.33 3.19
CA SER A 201 0.42 -12.99 3.05
C SER A 201 -0.21 -12.50 4.35
N ALA A 202 -0.51 -11.24 4.41
CA ALA A 202 -1.36 -10.66 5.43
C ALA A 202 -2.31 -9.62 4.82
N VAL A 203 -3.50 -9.52 5.37
CA VAL A 203 -4.40 -8.40 5.12
C VAL A 203 -4.04 -7.31 6.12
N ILE A 204 -3.72 -6.14 5.62
CA ILE A 204 -3.44 -4.96 6.42
C ILE A 204 -4.42 -3.84 6.05
N ARG A 205 -4.97 -3.18 7.06
CA ARG A 205 -5.76 -1.97 6.92
C ARG A 205 -4.90 -0.77 7.32
N LEU A 206 -4.88 0.24 6.46
CA LEU A 206 -4.22 1.52 6.68
C LEU A 206 -5.32 2.58 6.81
N THR A 207 -5.66 2.96 8.03
CA THR A 207 -6.67 3.98 8.30
C THR A 207 -6.01 5.36 8.26
N ARG A 208 -6.41 6.22 7.33
CA ARG A 208 -5.79 7.53 7.15
C ARG A 208 -5.97 8.39 8.40
N HIS A 209 -4.90 9.06 8.82
CA HIS A 209 -4.97 10.02 9.92
C HIS A 209 -5.85 11.22 9.53
N LYS A 210 -6.74 11.64 10.42
CA LYS A 210 -7.51 12.87 10.27
C LYS A 210 -6.64 14.11 10.49
N GLU A 211 -5.68 13.99 11.40
CA GLU A 211 -4.66 14.99 11.69
C GLU A 211 -3.30 14.31 11.60
N MET A 212 -2.32 14.99 11.04
CA MET A 212 -0.99 14.39 10.89
C MET A 212 -0.38 14.09 12.27
N PRO A 213 0.24 12.91 12.44
CA PRO A 213 0.78 12.47 13.74
C PRO A 213 1.99 13.30 14.21
N VAL A 214 2.60 14.02 13.29
CA VAL A 214 3.71 14.95 13.56
C VAL A 214 3.56 16.18 12.68
N GLU A 215 3.88 17.35 13.23
CA GLU A 215 4.05 18.57 12.46
C GLU A 215 5.47 18.61 11.89
N VAL A 216 5.62 19.00 10.64
CA VAL A 216 6.90 19.15 9.95
C VAL A 216 6.80 20.23 8.88
N LYS A 217 7.77 21.15 8.84
CA LYS A 217 7.77 22.29 7.91
C LYS A 217 7.90 21.87 6.44
N ASP A 218 8.75 20.88 6.18
CA ASP A 218 9.01 20.35 4.83
C ASP A 218 8.93 18.80 4.83
N PRO A 219 7.74 18.20 4.61
CA PRO A 219 7.60 16.75 4.52
C PRO A 219 8.48 16.11 3.44
N ALA A 220 8.71 16.81 2.31
CA ALA A 220 9.54 16.28 1.23
C ALA A 220 11.00 16.15 1.67
N LEU A 221 11.52 17.11 2.42
CA LEU A 221 12.85 17.04 3.02
C LEU A 221 12.92 15.90 4.05
N MET A 222 11.93 15.80 4.94
CA MET A 222 11.86 14.71 5.94
C MET A 222 11.95 13.34 5.28
N PHE A 223 11.19 13.09 4.21
CA PHE A 223 11.23 11.81 3.50
C PHE A 223 12.56 11.58 2.74
N LYS A 224 13.24 12.64 2.26
CA LYS A 224 14.60 12.51 1.73
C LYS A 224 15.59 12.08 2.82
N ILE A 225 15.52 12.69 3.99
CA ILE A 225 16.36 12.35 5.15
C ILE A 225 16.09 10.90 5.60
N ILE A 226 14.85 10.50 5.71
CA ILE A 226 14.47 9.12 6.04
C ILE A 226 15.08 8.15 5.02
N ARG A 227 14.88 8.34 3.71
CA ARG A 227 15.42 7.47 2.66
C ARG A 227 16.94 7.40 2.71
N ALA A 228 17.62 8.52 2.81
CA ALA A 228 19.08 8.59 2.90
C ALA A 228 19.61 7.83 4.13
N SER A 229 18.94 7.97 5.27
CA SER A 229 19.28 7.27 6.52
C SER A 229 19.20 5.73 6.36
N PHE A 230 18.13 5.22 5.74
CA PHE A 230 17.93 3.77 5.59
C PHE A 230 18.68 3.16 4.39
N ASN A 231 19.08 3.94 3.40
CA ASN A 231 19.99 3.50 2.32
C ASN A 231 21.35 3.09 2.86
N GLN A 232 21.77 3.68 3.99
CA GLN A 232 23.03 3.38 4.66
C GLN A 232 22.83 2.91 6.12
N ARG A 233 21.85 2.03 6.34
CA ARG A 233 21.36 1.57 7.64
C ARG A 233 22.44 1.25 8.68
N ARG A 234 23.57 0.67 8.26
CA ARG A 234 24.69 0.29 9.16
C ARG A 234 25.58 1.45 9.57
N LYS A 235 25.45 2.61 8.97
CA LYS A 235 26.22 3.82 9.30
C LYS A 235 25.55 4.62 10.41
N THR A 236 26.33 5.45 11.09
CA THR A 236 25.76 6.50 11.95
C THR A 236 24.93 7.46 11.10
N LEU A 237 23.95 8.11 11.71
CA LEU A 237 23.07 9.05 11.03
C LEU A 237 23.88 10.16 10.33
N GLN A 238 24.88 10.74 11.02
CA GLN A 238 25.79 11.73 10.44
C GLN A 238 26.46 11.24 9.15
N ASN A 239 27.00 10.02 9.18
CA ASN A 239 27.70 9.47 8.03
C ASN A 239 26.73 9.04 6.91
N GLY A 240 25.56 8.53 7.27
CA GLY A 240 24.52 8.15 6.29
C GLY A 240 24.04 9.36 5.50
N LEU A 241 23.64 10.42 6.20
CA LEU A 241 23.12 11.65 5.59
C LEU A 241 24.22 12.45 4.90
N GLY A 242 25.40 12.59 5.51
CA GLY A 242 26.52 13.36 4.93
C GLY A 242 27.16 12.74 3.68
N ASN A 243 26.82 11.48 3.36
CA ASN A 243 27.22 10.81 2.12
C ASN A 243 26.07 10.72 1.09
N ALA A 244 24.90 11.28 1.39
CA ALA A 244 23.74 11.25 0.51
C ALA A 244 23.79 12.43 -0.49
N PRO A 245 23.97 12.17 -1.79
CA PRO A 245 24.14 13.25 -2.78
C PRO A 245 22.90 14.11 -2.96
N GLU A 246 21.73 13.59 -2.58
CA GLU A 246 20.44 14.29 -2.64
C GLU A 246 20.22 15.30 -1.49
N LEU A 247 21.10 15.30 -0.48
CA LEU A 247 21.02 16.19 0.67
C LEU A 247 22.14 17.26 0.63
N PRO A 248 21.80 18.56 0.69
CA PRO A 248 22.80 19.65 0.56
C PRO A 248 23.49 20.01 1.88
N TYR A 249 23.61 19.07 2.83
CA TYR A 249 24.13 19.34 4.17
C TYR A 249 25.53 18.76 4.37
N THR A 250 26.41 19.52 5.04
CA THR A 250 27.72 19.03 5.46
C THR A 250 27.60 18.11 6.68
N LYS A 251 28.63 17.29 6.93
CA LYS A 251 28.67 16.43 8.12
C LYS A 251 28.65 17.23 9.41
N GLU A 252 29.22 18.44 9.41
CA GLU A 252 29.25 19.37 10.55
C GLU A 252 27.85 19.88 10.86
N GLN A 253 27.07 20.29 9.84
CA GLN A 253 25.68 20.69 10.00
C GLN A 253 24.81 19.56 10.56
N ILE A 254 24.97 18.35 10.02
CA ILE A 254 24.23 17.18 10.50
C ILE A 254 24.61 16.84 11.95
N ALA A 255 25.91 16.92 12.30
CA ALA A 255 26.37 16.69 13.68
C ALA A 255 25.79 17.73 14.65
N ALA A 256 25.74 19.01 14.24
CA ALA A 256 25.14 20.08 15.03
C ALA A 256 23.64 19.83 15.26
N ALA A 257 22.88 19.45 14.22
CA ALA A 257 21.48 19.10 14.34
C ALA A 257 21.23 17.92 15.28
N ILE A 258 22.04 16.85 15.18
CA ILE A 258 21.98 15.69 16.11
C ILE A 258 22.24 16.11 17.54
N ALA A 259 23.23 16.98 17.77
CA ALA A 259 23.57 17.50 19.11
C ALA A 259 22.46 18.39 19.68
N GLU A 260 21.85 19.23 18.86
CA GLU A 260 20.71 20.08 19.25
C GLU A 260 19.50 19.26 19.70
N MET A 261 19.28 18.09 19.07
CA MET A 261 18.24 17.14 19.50
C MET A 261 18.60 16.38 20.79
N GLY A 262 19.77 16.58 21.37
CA GLY A 262 20.26 15.84 22.54
C GLY A 262 20.57 14.38 22.26
N LEU A 263 20.81 14.01 20.99
CA LEU A 263 21.08 12.64 20.56
C LEU A 263 22.59 12.36 20.55
N THR A 264 22.96 11.08 20.68
CA THR A 264 24.38 10.67 20.65
C THR A 264 24.94 10.77 19.21
N PRO A 265 26.22 11.16 19.03
CA PRO A 265 26.85 11.23 17.71
C PRO A 265 26.90 9.88 16.95
N THR A 266 26.79 8.77 17.69
CA THR A 266 26.81 7.40 17.13
C THR A 266 25.45 6.86 16.76
N ILE A 267 24.38 7.66 16.96
CA ILE A 267 23.00 7.23 16.67
C ILE A 267 22.85 6.82 15.20
N ARG A 268 22.01 5.81 14.97
CA ARG A 268 21.63 5.36 13.63
C ARG A 268 20.19 5.75 13.35
N GLY A 269 19.82 5.88 12.06
CA GLY A 269 18.47 6.22 11.67
C GLY A 269 17.40 5.23 12.13
N GLU A 270 17.76 3.94 12.25
CA GLU A 270 16.82 2.93 12.75
C GLU A 270 16.38 3.12 14.22
N ALA A 271 17.06 3.97 14.95
CA ALA A 271 16.72 4.32 16.34
C ALA A 271 15.79 5.52 16.46
N LEU A 272 15.61 6.32 15.39
CA LEU A 272 14.79 7.51 15.41
C LEU A 272 13.30 7.20 15.18
N SER A 273 12.45 7.84 16.00
CA SER A 273 11.00 7.87 15.76
C SER A 273 10.63 8.81 14.61
N LEU A 274 9.38 8.75 14.14
CA LEU A 274 8.84 9.68 13.16
C LEU A 274 8.94 11.14 13.63
N ALA A 275 8.61 11.41 14.92
CA ALA A 275 8.73 12.74 15.52
C ALA A 275 10.18 13.25 15.51
N GLN A 276 11.16 12.38 15.78
CA GLN A 276 12.56 12.75 15.72
C GLN A 276 13.05 13.01 14.30
N PHE A 277 12.54 12.29 13.29
CA PHE A 277 12.82 12.62 11.89
C PHE A 277 12.20 13.96 11.47
N ALA A 278 11.00 14.27 11.92
CA ALA A 278 10.37 15.58 11.69
C ALA A 278 11.21 16.71 12.31
N GLN A 279 11.61 16.57 13.57
CA GLN A 279 12.46 17.55 14.27
C GLN A 279 13.82 17.72 13.56
N LEU A 280 14.48 16.62 13.17
CA LEU A 280 15.73 16.67 12.43
C LEU A 280 15.58 17.41 11.09
N SER A 281 14.48 17.14 10.38
CA SER A 281 14.17 17.81 9.12
C SER A 281 14.00 19.32 9.30
N ASP A 282 13.30 19.75 10.34
CA ASP A 282 13.06 21.16 10.61
C ASP A 282 14.36 21.90 10.97
N ILE A 283 15.18 21.32 11.85
CA ILE A 283 16.48 21.87 12.21
C ILE A 283 17.38 22.00 10.98
N LEU A 284 17.51 20.95 10.18
CA LEU A 284 18.33 20.99 8.96
C LEU A 284 17.77 21.96 7.92
N GLY A 285 16.44 22.07 7.81
CA GLY A 285 15.78 23.03 6.93
C GLY A 285 16.11 24.49 7.23
N GLU A 286 16.37 24.82 8.49
CA GLU A 286 16.78 26.16 8.93
C GLU A 286 18.27 26.46 8.70
N MET A 287 19.09 25.45 8.44
CA MET A 287 20.53 25.57 8.17
C MET A 287 20.88 25.76 6.69
N LYS A 288 19.88 25.88 5.82
CA LYS A 288 20.05 26.13 4.36
C LYS A 288 20.57 27.53 4.06
#